data_590e08802aad61fd140bdcb21edf625c
#
_entry.id   590e08802aad61fd140bdcb21edf625c
#
_cell.length_a   1.000
_cell.length_b   1.000
_cell.length_c   1.000
_cell.angle_alpha   90.00
_cell.angle_beta   90.00
_cell.angle_gamma   90.00
#
_symmetry.space_group_name_H-M   'P 1'
#
loop_
_entity.id
_entity.type
_entity.pdbx_description
1 polymer ?
#
loop_
_entity_poly.entity_id
_entity_poly.type
_entity_poly.pdbx_seq_one_letter_code
_entity_poly.pdbx_strand_id
1 'polypeptide(L)'
;FAGSAGMALLLAQPLVAGRYLPGLSPIRSRRLHRTAGVLLVLSVVWHVVGLRLTSPPDMMDALLFRSPTPFSKWGVLSMWALFGAAMLAIFQRKLQLKTTIWRKWHFGMATVATASCIAHAIQIEGTMETISKIG
;
A
#
# COMPACT_ATOMS: atom_id res chain seq x y z
N PHE A 1 -13.91 -1.24 -3.50
CA PHE A 1 -13.91 -2.23 -2.41
C PHE A 1 -12.50 -2.78 -2.12
N ALA A 2 -11.79 -3.26 -3.16
CA ALA A 2 -10.42 -3.76 -2.99
C ALA A 2 -9.47 -2.69 -2.48
N GLY A 3 -9.63 -1.45 -2.91
CA GLY A 3 -8.84 -0.32 -2.45
C GLY A 3 -9.02 -0.06 -0.96
N SER A 4 -10.27 -0.10 -0.48
CA SER A 4 -10.59 0.11 0.94
C SER A 4 -10.03 -1.02 1.80
N ALA A 5 -10.16 -2.27 1.33
CA ALA A 5 -9.60 -3.43 2.02
C ALA A 5 -8.07 -3.34 2.09
N GLY A 6 -7.43 -2.93 1.00
CA GLY A 6 -5.98 -2.73 0.95
C GLY A 6 -5.52 -1.66 1.94
N MET A 7 -6.24 -0.54 2.01
CA MET A 7 -5.91 0.53 2.95
C MET A 7 -6.03 0.08 4.41
N ALA A 8 -7.10 -0.65 4.73
CA ALA A 8 -7.30 -1.18 6.07
C ALA A 8 -6.16 -2.12 6.47
N LEU A 9 -5.77 -3.03 5.56
CA LEU A 9 -4.66 -3.95 5.78
C LEU A 9 -3.33 -3.20 5.93
N LEU A 10 -3.11 -2.16 5.13
CA LEU A 10 -1.89 -1.37 5.19
C LEU A 10 -1.77 -0.66 6.54
N LEU A 11 -2.86 -0.08 7.04
CA LEU A 11 -2.86 0.59 8.33
C LEU A 11 -2.69 -0.38 9.50
N ALA A 12 -3.14 -1.64 9.34
CA ALA A 12 -2.96 -2.68 10.34
C ALA A 12 -1.51 -3.17 10.45
N GLN A 13 -0.72 -3.06 9.38
CA GLN A 13 0.65 -3.60 9.33
C GLN A 13 1.56 -3.07 10.45
N PRO A 14 1.68 -1.75 10.67
CA PRO A 14 2.56 -1.27 11.74
C PRO A 14 2.06 -1.65 13.14
N LEU A 15 0.74 -1.77 13.33
CA LEU A 15 0.17 -2.20 14.60
C LEU A 15 0.58 -3.62 14.94
N VAL A 16 0.53 -4.52 13.95
CA VAL A 16 0.90 -5.92 14.11
C VAL A 16 2.42 -6.04 14.26
N ALA A 17 3.19 -5.38 13.39
CA ALA A 17 4.65 -5.45 13.39
C ALA A 17 5.25 -4.84 14.66
N GLY A 18 4.65 -3.77 15.19
CA GLY A 18 5.09 -3.11 16.41
C GLY A 18 4.63 -3.81 17.69
N ARG A 19 3.88 -4.88 17.57
CA ARG A 19 3.34 -5.65 18.70
C ARG A 19 2.47 -4.80 19.63
N TYR A 20 1.71 -3.86 19.06
CA TYR A 20 0.78 -3.02 19.81
C TYR A 20 -0.49 -3.75 20.22
N LEU A 21 -0.79 -4.89 19.56
CA LEU A 21 -1.97 -5.68 19.90
C LEU A 21 -1.68 -6.56 21.12
N PRO A 22 -2.51 -6.48 22.18
CA PRO A 22 -2.30 -7.29 23.37
C PRO A 22 -2.60 -8.76 23.13
N GLY A 23 -1.88 -9.63 23.83
CA GLY A 23 -2.09 -11.06 23.78
C GLY A 23 -1.43 -11.79 22.61
N LEU A 24 -0.71 -11.09 21.73
CA LEU A 24 0.00 -11.72 20.63
C LEU A 24 1.47 -12.00 20.99
N SER A 25 1.90 -13.25 20.79
CA SER A 25 3.29 -13.61 20.92
C SER A 25 4.09 -13.02 19.73
N PRO A 26 5.44 -12.86 19.87
CA PRO A 26 6.26 -12.39 18.75
C PRO A 26 6.11 -13.22 17.47
N ILE A 27 5.97 -14.55 17.61
CA ILE A 27 5.81 -15.46 16.48
C ILE A 27 4.47 -15.21 15.78
N ARG A 28 3.39 -15.05 16.53
CA ARG A 28 2.06 -14.76 15.98
C ARG A 28 2.01 -13.40 15.29
N SER A 29 2.64 -12.39 15.89
CA SER A 29 2.74 -11.06 15.28
C SER A 29 3.43 -11.12 13.92
N ARG A 30 4.53 -11.85 13.81
CA ARG A 30 5.24 -12.01 12.54
C ARG A 30 4.40 -12.73 11.49
N ARG A 31 3.68 -13.79 11.90
CA ARG A 31 2.78 -14.51 11.00
C ARG A 31 1.64 -13.64 10.51
N LEU A 32 1.02 -12.89 11.41
CA LEU A 32 -0.07 -11.96 11.06
C LEU A 32 0.44 -10.88 10.12
N HIS A 33 1.60 -10.30 10.40
CA HIS A 33 2.20 -9.29 9.52
C HIS A 33 2.44 -9.86 8.12
N ARG A 34 3.01 -11.05 8.02
CA ARG A 34 3.26 -11.71 6.74
C ARG A 34 1.96 -12.02 5.99
N THR A 35 0.99 -12.61 6.67
CA THR A 35 -0.30 -12.98 6.06
C THR A 35 -1.05 -11.73 5.60
N ALA A 36 -1.14 -10.73 6.47
CA ALA A 36 -1.78 -9.46 6.12
C ALA A 36 -1.05 -8.77 4.99
N GLY A 37 0.29 -8.86 4.94
CA GLY A 37 1.09 -8.32 3.85
C GLY A 37 0.80 -8.97 2.51
N VAL A 38 0.65 -10.30 2.48
CA VAL A 38 0.27 -11.03 1.27
C VAL A 38 -1.12 -10.62 0.81
N LEU A 39 -2.08 -10.56 1.74
CA LEU A 39 -3.44 -10.12 1.42
C LEU A 39 -3.46 -8.67 0.92
N LEU A 40 -2.63 -7.82 1.50
CA LEU A 40 -2.50 -6.43 1.08
C LEU A 40 -2.00 -6.33 -0.36
N VAL A 41 -0.93 -7.05 -0.71
CA VAL A 41 -0.38 -7.07 -2.07
C VAL A 41 -1.42 -7.58 -3.05
N LEU A 42 -2.12 -8.66 -2.71
CA LEU A 42 -3.19 -9.22 -3.56
C LEU A 42 -4.33 -8.22 -3.74
N SER A 43 -4.70 -7.49 -2.69
CA SER A 43 -5.75 -6.47 -2.77
C SER A 43 -5.35 -5.33 -3.70
N VAL A 44 -4.09 -4.88 -3.64
CA VAL A 44 -3.58 -3.81 -4.51
C VAL A 44 -3.52 -4.29 -5.96
N VAL A 45 -3.04 -5.50 -6.21
CA VAL A 45 -3.02 -6.08 -7.56
C VAL A 45 -4.45 -6.16 -8.10
N TRP A 46 -5.40 -6.62 -7.30
CA TRP A 46 -6.80 -6.71 -7.70
C TRP A 46 -7.38 -5.34 -8.01
N HIS A 47 -7.06 -4.34 -7.19
CA HIS A 47 -7.49 -2.96 -7.41
C HIS A 47 -6.97 -2.41 -8.74
N VAL A 48 -5.67 -2.61 -9.03
CA VAL A 48 -5.06 -2.15 -10.28
C VAL A 48 -5.64 -2.89 -11.48
N VAL A 49 -5.83 -4.20 -11.38
CA VAL A 49 -6.44 -4.99 -12.45
C VAL A 49 -7.87 -4.52 -12.73
N GLY A 50 -8.63 -4.24 -11.67
CA GLY A 50 -9.98 -3.70 -11.80
C GLY A 50 -9.99 -2.37 -12.55
N LEU A 51 -9.06 -1.48 -12.25
CA LEU A 51 -8.93 -0.21 -12.95
C LEU A 51 -8.56 -0.41 -14.43
N ARG A 52 -7.70 -1.38 -14.70
CA ARG A 52 -7.34 -1.69 -16.10
C ARG A 52 -8.54 -2.18 -16.91
N LEU A 53 -9.40 -2.98 -16.29
CA LEU A 53 -10.59 -3.51 -16.97
C LEU A 53 -11.67 -2.45 -17.18
N THR A 54 -11.80 -1.50 -16.24
CA THR A 54 -12.83 -0.46 -16.30
C THR A 54 -12.39 0.80 -17.02
N SER A 55 -11.13 1.20 -16.88
CA SER A 55 -10.60 2.45 -17.44
C SER A 55 -9.14 2.28 -17.89
N PRO A 56 -8.89 1.47 -18.95
CA PRO A 56 -7.52 1.19 -19.38
C PRO A 56 -6.67 2.44 -19.69
N PRO A 57 -7.16 3.46 -20.41
CA PRO A 57 -6.35 4.66 -20.68
C PRO A 57 -5.97 5.41 -19.41
N ASP A 58 -6.89 5.53 -18.46
CA ASP A 58 -6.63 6.25 -17.22
C ASP A 58 -5.57 5.54 -16.37
N MET A 59 -5.61 4.20 -16.35
CA MET A 59 -4.61 3.42 -15.63
C MET A 59 -3.22 3.61 -16.22
N MET A 60 -3.08 3.58 -17.54
CA MET A 60 -1.79 3.79 -18.21
C MET A 60 -1.25 5.17 -17.94
N ASP A 61 -2.10 6.21 -18.01
CA ASP A 61 -1.71 7.57 -17.69
C ASP A 61 -1.26 7.71 -16.23
N ALA A 62 -1.96 7.06 -15.30
CA ALA A 62 -1.59 7.07 -13.90
C ALA A 62 -0.22 6.42 -13.67
N LEU A 63 0.03 5.26 -14.26
CA LEU A 63 1.31 4.56 -14.14
C LEU A 63 2.48 5.37 -14.69
N LEU A 64 2.23 6.16 -15.72
CA LEU A 64 3.24 7.02 -16.35
C LEU A 64 3.30 8.42 -15.72
N PHE A 65 2.55 8.66 -14.66
CA PHE A 65 2.43 9.97 -13.99
C PHE A 65 1.93 11.07 -14.92
N ARG A 66 1.13 10.70 -15.93
CA ARG A 66 0.53 11.63 -16.89
C ARG A 66 -0.93 11.94 -16.61
N SER A 67 -1.51 11.29 -15.60
CA SER A 67 -2.91 11.49 -15.26
C SER A 67 -3.14 12.94 -14.78
N PRO A 68 -4.21 13.58 -15.22
CA PRO A 68 -4.57 14.92 -14.71
C PRO A 68 -5.10 14.91 -13.29
N THR A 69 -5.43 13.71 -12.75
CA THR A 69 -5.97 13.62 -11.39
C THR A 69 -4.83 13.55 -10.37
N PRO A 70 -4.81 14.47 -9.37
CA PRO A 70 -3.73 14.50 -8.38
C PRO A 70 -3.62 13.22 -7.55
N PHE A 71 -4.76 12.59 -7.22
CA PHE A 71 -4.77 11.40 -6.37
C PHE A 71 -4.09 10.20 -7.03
N SER A 72 -4.04 10.15 -8.37
CA SER A 72 -3.40 9.04 -9.09
C SER A 72 -1.90 8.95 -8.83
N LYS A 73 -1.22 10.09 -8.72
CA LYS A 73 0.21 10.14 -8.42
C LYS A 73 0.52 9.52 -7.07
N TRP A 74 -0.28 9.86 -6.07
CA TRP A 74 -0.11 9.32 -4.72
C TRP A 74 -0.40 7.83 -4.66
N GLY A 75 -1.43 7.38 -5.38
CA GLY A 75 -1.76 5.95 -5.47
C GLY A 75 -0.66 5.14 -6.11
N VAL A 76 -0.09 5.61 -7.21
CA VAL A 76 1.01 4.93 -7.91
C VAL A 76 2.27 4.92 -7.05
N LEU A 77 2.59 6.02 -6.38
CA LEU A 77 3.73 6.09 -5.47
C LEU A 77 3.58 5.09 -4.32
N SER A 78 2.39 5.02 -3.73
CA SER A 78 2.09 4.05 -2.67
C SER A 78 2.25 2.61 -3.17
N MET A 79 1.75 2.31 -4.35
CA MET A 79 1.85 0.98 -4.98
C MET A 79 3.31 0.57 -5.16
N TRP A 80 4.14 1.44 -5.73
CA TRP A 80 5.54 1.12 -5.96
C TRP A 80 6.32 0.97 -4.65
N ALA A 81 6.05 1.84 -3.66
CA ALA A 81 6.67 1.73 -2.35
C ALA A 81 6.28 0.42 -1.65
N LEU A 82 5.01 0.04 -1.76
CA LEU A 82 4.50 -1.22 -1.19
C LEU A 82 5.18 -2.43 -1.85
N PHE A 83 5.27 -2.45 -3.17
CA PHE A 83 5.92 -3.54 -3.89
C PHE A 83 7.41 -3.60 -3.55
N GLY A 84 8.06 -2.44 -3.41
CA GLY A 84 9.46 -2.38 -2.96
C GLY A 84 9.64 -2.97 -1.57
N ALA A 85 8.78 -2.63 -0.63
CA ALA A 85 8.81 -3.19 0.73
C ALA A 85 8.59 -4.70 0.71
N ALA A 86 7.64 -5.18 -0.11
CA ALA A 86 7.35 -6.61 -0.25
C ALA A 86 8.54 -7.36 -0.86
N MET A 87 9.17 -6.78 -1.88
CA MET A 87 10.34 -7.38 -2.52
C MET A 87 11.52 -7.47 -1.56
N LEU A 88 11.73 -6.44 -0.74
CA LEU A 88 12.76 -6.48 0.31
C LEU A 88 12.48 -7.62 1.30
N ALA A 89 11.22 -7.83 1.66
CA ALA A 89 10.85 -8.91 2.57
C ALA A 89 11.09 -10.29 1.95
N ILE A 90 10.74 -10.47 0.66
CA ILE A 90 10.88 -11.73 -0.04
C ILE A 90 12.36 -12.07 -0.25
N PHE A 91 13.16 -11.09 -0.66
CA PHE A 91 14.57 -11.30 -1.02
C PHE A 91 15.54 -10.99 0.12
N GLN A 92 15.07 -10.86 1.34
CA GLN A 92 15.89 -10.53 2.50
C GLN A 92 17.12 -11.43 2.62
N ARG A 93 16.94 -12.75 2.47
CA ARG A 93 18.04 -13.71 2.59
C ARG A 93 19.02 -13.62 1.42
N LYS A 94 18.52 -13.38 0.20
CA LYS A 94 19.35 -13.30 -1.00
C LYS A 94 20.20 -12.04 -1.03
N LEU A 95 19.66 -10.92 -0.51
CA LEU A 95 20.36 -9.64 -0.50
C LEU A 95 21.49 -9.59 0.52
N GLN A 96 21.48 -10.48 1.51
CA GLN A 96 22.52 -10.56 2.57
C GLN A 96 22.80 -9.22 3.24
N LEU A 97 21.79 -8.36 3.31
CA LEU A 97 21.89 -7.07 3.98
C LEU A 97 21.90 -7.24 5.48
N LYS A 98 22.64 -6.36 6.18
CA LYS A 98 22.57 -6.31 7.63
C LYS A 98 21.14 -6.05 8.07
N THR A 99 20.70 -6.70 9.15
CA THR A 99 19.35 -6.56 9.68
C THR A 99 18.97 -5.10 9.91
N THR A 100 19.90 -4.29 10.44
CA THR A 100 19.67 -2.88 10.69
C THR A 100 19.39 -2.10 9.41
N ILE A 101 20.18 -2.32 8.36
CA ILE A 101 20.01 -1.65 7.06
C ILE A 101 18.70 -2.10 6.41
N TRP A 102 18.42 -3.40 6.42
CA TRP A 102 17.20 -3.96 5.86
C TRP A 102 15.95 -3.38 6.51
N ARG A 103 15.95 -3.28 7.85
CA ARG A 103 14.84 -2.70 8.61
C ARG A 103 14.60 -1.25 8.24
N LYS A 104 15.67 -0.45 8.07
CA LYS A 104 15.56 0.96 7.69
C LYS A 104 14.89 1.11 6.33
N TRP A 105 15.32 0.33 5.34
CA TRP A 105 14.74 0.39 4.00
C TRP A 105 13.30 -0.08 3.97
N HIS A 106 13.02 -1.21 4.62
CA HIS A 106 11.67 -1.74 4.69
C HIS A 106 10.72 -0.75 5.41
N PHE A 107 11.14 -0.24 6.54
CA PHE A 107 10.37 0.75 7.31
C PHE A 107 10.16 2.04 6.52
N GLY A 108 11.20 2.54 5.85
CA GLY A 108 11.11 3.74 5.03
C GLY A 108 10.11 3.58 3.89
N MET A 109 10.18 2.46 3.16
CA MET A 109 9.24 2.17 2.08
C MET A 109 7.81 1.98 2.59
N ALA A 110 7.64 1.32 3.74
CA ALA A 110 6.34 1.14 4.36
C ALA A 110 5.74 2.49 4.77
N THR A 111 6.55 3.40 5.30
CA THR A 111 6.12 4.75 5.67
C THR A 111 5.67 5.54 4.45
N VAL A 112 6.46 5.50 3.38
CA VAL A 112 6.10 6.17 2.11
C VAL A 112 4.80 5.59 1.56
N ALA A 113 4.67 4.26 1.55
CA ALA A 113 3.46 3.59 1.08
C ALA A 113 2.23 4.03 1.87
N THR A 114 2.34 4.06 3.20
CA THR A 114 1.23 4.42 4.08
C THR A 114 0.84 5.89 3.91
N ALA A 115 1.81 6.80 3.95
CA ALA A 115 1.56 8.23 3.80
C ALA A 115 0.95 8.55 2.42
N SER A 116 1.48 7.95 1.36
CA SER A 116 0.97 8.15 0.00
C SER A 116 -0.43 7.56 -0.16
N CYS A 117 -0.70 6.42 0.47
CA CYS A 117 -2.02 5.79 0.45
C CYS A 117 -3.06 6.67 1.15
N ILE A 118 -2.71 7.25 2.29
CA ILE A 118 -3.59 8.17 3.02
C ILE A 118 -3.89 9.40 2.17
N ALA A 119 -2.87 10.00 1.54
CA ALA A 119 -3.04 11.15 0.65
C ALA A 119 -3.95 10.79 -0.53
N HIS A 120 -3.76 9.62 -1.13
CA HIS A 120 -4.58 9.10 -2.22
C HIS A 120 -6.05 9.00 -1.81
N ALA A 121 -6.32 8.38 -0.65
CA ALA A 121 -7.67 8.19 -0.16
C ALA A 121 -8.37 9.51 0.17
N ILE A 122 -7.67 10.44 0.81
CA ILE A 122 -8.22 11.75 1.16
C ILE A 122 -8.59 12.54 -0.09
N GLN A 123 -7.74 12.51 -1.12
CA GLN A 123 -8.00 13.24 -2.36
C GLN A 123 -9.17 12.63 -3.14
N ILE A 124 -9.33 11.31 -3.11
CA ILE A 124 -10.47 10.65 -3.73
C ILE A 124 -11.77 11.06 -3.04
N GLU A 125 -11.80 11.02 -1.70
CA GLU A 125 -12.97 11.42 -0.92
C GLU A 125 -13.34 12.88 -1.19
N GLY A 126 -12.36 13.78 -1.21
CA GLY A 126 -12.59 15.18 -1.53
C GLY A 126 -13.19 15.38 -2.92
N THR A 127 -12.70 14.65 -3.90
CA THR A 127 -13.22 14.70 -5.28
C THR A 127 -14.66 14.19 -5.34
N MET A 128 -14.94 13.08 -4.70
CA MET A 128 -16.29 12.49 -4.67
C MET A 128 -17.29 13.40 -3.94
N GLU A 129 -16.86 14.01 -2.84
CA GLU A 129 -17.69 14.95 -2.09
C GLU A 129 -18.05 16.18 -2.95
N THR A 130 -17.09 16.72 -3.68
CA THR A 130 -17.30 17.83 -4.58
C THR A 130 -18.30 17.49 -5.69
N ILE A 131 -18.18 16.30 -6.29
CA ILE A 131 -19.10 15.82 -7.31
C ILE A 131 -20.50 15.67 -6.74
N SER A 132 -20.64 15.12 -5.52
CA SER A 132 -21.93 14.97 -4.85
C SER A 132 -22.60 16.30 -4.60
N LYS A 133 -21.85 17.34 -4.27
CA LYS A 133 -22.38 18.69 -4.02
C LYS A 133 -22.85 19.36 -5.30
N ILE A 134 -22.21 19.06 -6.44
CA ILE A 134 -22.58 19.62 -7.75
C ILE A 134 -23.80 18.90 -8.32
N GLY A 135 -23.89 17.61 -8.07
CA GLY A 135 -25.01 16.80 -8.54
C GLY A 135 -26.19 16.80 -7.62
#